data_f72cad5be013240e5a170c39d1cbabb7
#
_entry.id   f72cad5be013240e5a170c39d1cbabb7
#
_cell.length_a   1.000
_cell.length_b   1.000
_cell.length_c   1.000
_cell.angle_alpha   90.00
_cell.angle_beta   90.00
_cell.angle_gamma   90.00
#
_symmetry.space_group_name_H-M   'P 1'
#
loop_
_entity.id
_entity.type
_entity.pdbx_description
1 polymer ?
#
loop_
_entity_poly.entity_id
_entity_poly.type
_entity_poly.pdbx_seq_one_letter_code
_entity_poly.pdbx_strand_id
1 'polypeptide(L)'
;MRRRTMLGLAAAVGTAAATPSLLTAAPAGATHRPWCEEYTSLGGGLHPVHVLRVGAPAARQVLVLVAGQFGAAGSLRMLARELAGRLPGTQVWAVDRRETNLADLSGLRGNDPDRAADRYLAGRYRSVSAASAPYVAGWGLATALTDLRRVVRAARAGGRRVVLGGHSWGATTALAYAAWDFAGRPGYRDLTGLVLIDGGVHDAFAGEGDVYRVTPEQARAGLADIAAGTVFDPSLTMGRTETYAILQLLAGRYAVAAPDAPSTLAGRLPAPLRPPGPVSNAGLLRSEYVDAPLVPDLSVNPAYTSIATVARTLAAARPGAFEWYWPQRLTLDLSAADPFARTATTDLLGLRLCHPTAIDVPLYSFQTGLTHGTANAAARWVVAHSRISSASYDGDDAMTHLDALWADRNPMLRTLVPFLRRLEP
;
A
#
# COMPACT_ATOMS: atom_id res chain seq x y z
N MET A 1 10.36 -27.73 19.46
CA MET A 1 11.19 -27.61 20.67
C MET A 1 12.67 -27.78 20.29
N ARG A 2 13.40 -26.67 20.21
CA ARG A 2 14.88 -26.63 20.45
C ARG A 2 15.23 -25.16 20.74
N ARG A 3 15.50 -24.88 22.02
CA ARG A 3 16.12 -23.63 22.50
C ARG A 3 17.57 -23.59 22.04
N ARG A 4 18.04 -22.43 21.57
CA ARG A 4 19.47 -22.12 21.51
C ARG A 4 19.80 -20.91 22.36
N THR A 5 20.79 -21.10 23.19
CA THR A 5 21.32 -20.29 24.25
C THR A 5 22.08 -19.08 23.71
N MET A 6 21.87 -17.94 24.36
CA MET A 6 22.68 -16.71 24.16
C MET A 6 24.04 -16.86 24.86
N LEU A 7 25.09 -16.40 24.16
CA LEU A 7 26.39 -16.05 24.75
C LEU A 7 26.58 -14.54 24.61
N GLY A 8 26.74 -13.87 25.75
CA GLY A 8 27.01 -12.45 25.81
C GLY A 8 28.47 -12.10 25.49
N LEU A 9 28.65 -10.94 24.87
CA LEU A 9 29.95 -10.27 24.79
C LEU A 9 29.77 -8.83 25.27
N ALA A 10 30.52 -8.49 26.32
CA ALA A 10 30.64 -7.14 26.84
C ALA A 10 31.59 -6.33 25.93
N ALA A 11 31.22 -5.12 25.56
CA ALA A 11 32.10 -4.19 24.88
C ALA A 11 32.18 -2.85 25.64
N ALA A 12 33.39 -2.35 25.74
CA ALA A 12 33.84 -1.24 26.58
C ALA A 12 33.32 0.13 26.10
N VAL A 13 33.03 0.98 27.10
CA VAL A 13 32.69 2.39 26.95
C VAL A 13 33.93 3.20 26.60
N GLY A 14 33.93 3.85 25.44
CA GLY A 14 34.85 4.93 25.05
C GLY A 14 34.11 6.25 24.95
N THR A 15 34.35 7.15 25.90
CA THR A 15 33.84 8.53 25.86
C THR A 15 34.63 9.38 24.88
N ALA A 16 34.01 9.77 23.76
CA ALA A 16 34.52 10.83 22.90
C ALA A 16 33.64 12.08 23.03
N ALA A 17 34.24 13.17 23.50
CA ALA A 17 33.61 14.47 23.59
C ALA A 17 33.41 15.03 22.17
N ALA A 18 32.14 15.25 21.78
CA ALA A 18 31.78 15.89 20.52
C ALA A 18 31.56 17.40 20.77
N THR A 19 32.34 18.24 20.11
CA THR A 19 32.09 19.67 19.96
C THR A 19 30.85 19.93 19.10
N PRO A 20 29.97 20.86 19.46
CA PRO A 20 28.80 21.18 18.65
C PRO A 20 29.19 22.05 17.46
N SER A 21 29.19 21.50 16.26
CA SER A 21 29.19 22.28 15.02
C SER A 21 27.83 22.89 14.80
N LEU A 22 27.73 24.21 14.93
CA LEU A 22 26.58 25.01 14.50
C LEU A 22 26.44 24.91 12.97
N LEU A 23 25.66 23.98 12.50
CA LEU A 23 25.14 23.98 11.13
C LEU A 23 24.08 25.08 11.02
N THR A 24 24.44 26.23 10.49
CA THR A 24 23.49 27.24 10.01
C THR A 24 22.64 26.58 8.91
N ALA A 25 21.37 26.32 9.23
CA ALA A 25 20.39 25.92 8.23
C ALA A 25 20.23 27.06 7.22
N ALA A 26 20.64 26.84 5.99
CA ALA A 26 20.28 27.73 4.89
C ALA A 26 18.75 27.83 4.81
N PRO A 27 18.15 29.01 4.56
CA PRO A 27 16.72 29.14 4.41
C PRO A 27 16.31 28.26 3.22
N ALA A 28 15.40 27.31 3.47
CA ALA A 28 14.79 26.53 2.42
C ALA A 28 13.98 27.50 1.54
N GLY A 29 14.59 27.95 0.44
CA GLY A 29 13.87 28.66 -0.60
C GLY A 29 12.68 27.81 -1.00
N ALA A 30 11.47 28.36 -0.90
CA ALA A 30 10.25 27.72 -1.35
C ALA A 30 10.40 27.46 -2.85
N THR A 31 10.88 26.26 -3.22
CA THR A 31 10.95 25.83 -4.61
C THR A 31 9.50 25.76 -5.08
N HIS A 32 9.13 26.67 -5.98
CA HIS A 32 7.83 26.69 -6.63
C HIS A 32 7.66 25.34 -7.33
N ARG A 33 6.88 24.43 -6.72
CA ARG A 33 6.65 23.10 -7.31
C ARG A 33 5.81 23.29 -8.58
N PRO A 34 6.30 22.94 -9.75
CA PRO A 34 5.58 23.14 -11.02
C PRO A 34 4.39 22.19 -11.19
N TRP A 35 3.93 21.58 -10.12
CA TRP A 35 2.86 20.59 -10.10
C TRP A 35 1.95 20.75 -8.86
N CYS A 36 0.73 20.26 -8.98
CA CYS A 36 -0.27 20.28 -7.90
C CYS A 36 -0.48 18.88 -7.29
N GLU A 37 -1.10 18.88 -6.12
CA GLU A 37 -1.64 17.69 -5.47
C GLU A 37 -3.14 17.90 -5.27
N GLU A 38 -3.95 16.98 -5.79
CA GLU A 38 -5.40 17.04 -5.74
C GLU A 38 -5.97 15.68 -5.32
N TYR A 39 -6.89 15.67 -4.36
CA TYR A 39 -7.65 14.47 -4.02
C TYR A 39 -9.08 14.62 -4.52
N THR A 40 -9.47 13.78 -5.47
CA THR A 40 -10.73 13.90 -6.20
C THR A 40 -11.47 12.57 -6.28
N SER A 41 -12.79 12.66 -6.42
CA SER A 41 -13.69 11.53 -6.60
C SER A 41 -13.89 11.23 -8.09
N LEU A 42 -13.90 9.96 -8.47
CA LEU A 42 -14.22 9.48 -9.81
C LEU A 42 -15.47 8.61 -9.78
N GLY A 43 -16.47 9.00 -10.55
CA GLY A 43 -17.77 8.34 -10.62
C GLY A 43 -18.77 8.85 -9.60
N GLY A 44 -20.01 8.37 -9.75
CA GLY A 44 -21.14 8.68 -8.87
C GLY A 44 -21.52 7.48 -8.02
N GLY A 45 -22.51 7.67 -7.14
CA GLY A 45 -23.06 6.64 -6.27
C GLY A 45 -22.61 6.77 -4.82
N LEU A 46 -23.03 5.80 -4.00
CA LEU A 46 -22.82 5.84 -2.55
C LEU A 46 -21.34 5.67 -2.15
N HIS A 47 -20.57 4.94 -2.96
CA HIS A 47 -19.17 4.61 -2.70
C HIS A 47 -18.31 4.89 -3.94
N PRO A 48 -18.02 6.16 -4.27
CA PRO A 48 -17.14 6.52 -5.40
C PRO A 48 -15.70 6.07 -5.12
N VAL A 49 -14.96 5.84 -6.19
CA VAL A 49 -13.49 5.69 -6.12
C VAL A 49 -12.86 7.07 -5.99
N HIS A 50 -11.82 7.20 -5.18
CA HIS A 50 -11.07 8.44 -5.08
C HIS A 50 -9.66 8.26 -5.63
N VAL A 51 -9.06 9.36 -6.04
CA VAL A 51 -7.70 9.38 -6.58
C VAL A 51 -6.95 10.58 -6.01
N LEU A 52 -5.77 10.31 -5.46
CA LEU A 52 -4.77 11.32 -5.18
C LEU A 52 -3.95 11.55 -6.44
N ARG A 53 -4.10 12.69 -7.09
CA ARG A 53 -3.36 13.10 -8.27
C ARG A 53 -2.18 13.96 -7.85
N VAL A 54 -0.97 13.57 -8.23
CA VAL A 54 0.25 14.32 -7.93
C VAL A 54 1.02 14.54 -9.23
N GLY A 55 1.33 15.79 -9.55
CA GLY A 55 2.07 16.13 -10.75
C GLY A 55 1.37 17.18 -11.62
N ALA A 56 1.93 17.45 -12.79
CA ALA A 56 1.39 18.46 -13.70
C ALA A 56 0.07 17.96 -14.32
N PRO A 57 -1.02 18.74 -14.28
CA PRO A 57 -2.30 18.35 -14.91
C PRO A 57 -2.19 18.12 -16.43
N ALA A 58 -1.26 18.81 -17.08
CA ALA A 58 -1.01 18.70 -18.52
C ALA A 58 -0.07 17.54 -18.90
N ALA A 59 0.38 16.72 -17.92
CA ALA A 59 1.24 15.56 -18.18
C ALA A 59 0.59 14.61 -19.19
N ARG A 60 1.38 14.13 -20.15
CA ARG A 60 0.92 13.24 -21.23
C ARG A 60 0.97 11.76 -20.86
N GLN A 61 1.61 11.44 -19.76
CA GLN A 61 1.64 10.12 -19.15
C GLN A 61 0.99 10.16 -17.77
N VAL A 62 0.28 9.09 -17.41
CA VAL A 62 -0.25 8.87 -16.06
C VAL A 62 0.27 7.54 -15.54
N LEU A 63 0.91 7.55 -14.38
CA LEU A 63 1.17 6.35 -13.61
C LEU A 63 0.04 6.17 -12.59
N VAL A 64 -0.80 5.16 -12.79
CA VAL A 64 -1.85 4.77 -11.84
C VAL A 64 -1.26 3.75 -10.88
N LEU A 65 -1.29 4.03 -9.58
CA LEU A 65 -0.74 3.16 -8.53
C LEU A 65 -1.84 2.64 -7.61
N VAL A 66 -1.79 1.34 -7.33
CA VAL A 66 -2.69 0.63 -6.40
C VAL A 66 -1.88 0.17 -5.19
N ALA A 67 -2.34 0.52 -3.99
CA ALA A 67 -1.72 0.08 -2.74
C ALA A 67 -1.97 -1.41 -2.47
N GLY A 68 -1.15 -2.01 -1.60
CA GLY A 68 -1.30 -3.38 -1.11
C GLY A 68 -2.51 -3.57 -0.19
N GLN A 69 -2.51 -4.69 0.51
CA GLN A 69 -3.53 -5.02 1.51
C GLN A 69 -3.55 -3.95 2.61
N PHE A 70 -4.73 -3.53 3.00
CA PHE A 70 -4.98 -2.44 3.95
C PHE A 70 -4.39 -1.08 3.58
N GLY A 71 -3.57 -0.97 2.53
CA GLY A 71 -3.01 0.30 2.09
C GLY A 71 -4.01 1.16 1.32
N ALA A 72 -3.99 2.47 1.56
CA ALA A 72 -4.81 3.48 0.87
C ALA A 72 -3.93 4.45 0.06
N ALA A 73 -4.52 5.38 -0.69
CA ALA A 73 -3.77 6.30 -1.55
C ALA A 73 -2.74 7.16 -0.80
N GLY A 74 -2.98 7.44 0.48
CA GLY A 74 -2.04 8.18 1.32
C GLY A 74 -0.71 7.44 1.55
N SER A 75 -0.71 6.10 1.55
CA SER A 75 0.52 5.32 1.66
C SER A 75 1.44 5.49 0.45
N LEU A 76 0.88 5.82 -0.71
CA LEU A 76 1.61 6.05 -1.96
C LEU A 76 2.04 7.52 -2.16
N ARG A 77 1.63 8.43 -1.25
CA ARG A 77 1.82 9.88 -1.43
C ARG A 77 3.29 10.27 -1.54
N MET A 78 4.17 9.69 -0.71
CA MET A 78 5.60 10.03 -0.73
C MET A 78 6.24 9.64 -2.06
N LEU A 79 6.03 8.39 -2.48
CA LEU A 79 6.47 7.90 -3.79
C LEU A 79 5.90 8.74 -4.94
N ALA A 80 4.62 9.10 -4.89
CA ALA A 80 3.98 9.92 -5.92
C ALA A 80 4.63 11.31 -6.04
N ARG A 81 4.96 11.96 -4.92
CA ARG A 81 5.64 13.26 -4.88
C ARG A 81 7.05 13.18 -5.44
N GLU A 82 7.82 12.16 -5.06
CA GLU A 82 9.17 11.96 -5.56
C GLU A 82 9.18 11.72 -7.08
N LEU A 83 8.26 10.91 -7.57
CA LEU A 83 8.12 10.65 -9.00
C LEU A 83 7.69 11.91 -9.77
N ALA A 84 6.69 12.64 -9.29
CA ALA A 84 6.23 13.90 -9.93
C ALA A 84 7.34 14.97 -9.97
N GLY A 85 8.18 15.03 -8.93
CA GLY A 85 9.34 15.92 -8.89
C GLY A 85 10.44 15.58 -9.91
N ARG A 86 10.55 14.32 -10.33
CA ARG A 86 11.58 13.82 -11.25
C ARG A 86 11.09 13.64 -12.68
N LEU A 87 9.78 13.54 -12.87
CA LEU A 87 9.10 13.24 -14.13
C LEU A 87 8.02 14.27 -14.44
N PRO A 88 8.38 15.47 -14.92
CA PRO A 88 7.39 16.53 -15.20
C PRO A 88 6.37 16.16 -16.28
N GLY A 89 6.71 15.18 -17.16
CA GLY A 89 5.81 14.62 -18.18
C GLY A 89 4.84 13.57 -17.66
N THR A 90 4.98 13.15 -16.38
CA THR A 90 4.17 12.09 -15.76
C THR A 90 3.38 12.64 -14.57
N GLN A 91 2.08 12.41 -14.55
CA GLN A 91 1.23 12.60 -13.37
C GLN A 91 1.03 11.25 -12.66
N VAL A 92 1.16 11.21 -11.34
CA VAL A 92 0.93 9.98 -10.55
C VAL A 92 -0.46 10.03 -9.93
N TRP A 93 -1.23 8.96 -10.12
CA TRP A 93 -2.57 8.79 -9.59
C TRP A 93 -2.60 7.62 -8.61
N ALA A 94 -2.57 7.90 -7.31
CA ALA A 94 -2.75 6.87 -6.28
C ALA A 94 -4.24 6.63 -6.03
N VAL A 95 -4.66 5.37 -6.10
CA VAL A 95 -6.07 4.99 -6.06
C VAL A 95 -6.49 4.67 -4.62
N ASP A 96 -7.56 5.33 -4.16
CA ASP A 96 -8.33 4.90 -3.00
C ASP A 96 -9.54 4.09 -3.46
N ARG A 97 -9.62 2.85 -3.01
CA ARG A 97 -10.74 1.96 -3.30
C ARG A 97 -12.03 2.47 -2.63
N ARG A 98 -13.17 1.96 -3.07
CA ARG A 98 -14.50 2.39 -2.60
C ARG A 98 -14.73 2.20 -1.11
N GLU A 99 -14.06 1.23 -0.47
CA GLU A 99 -14.15 0.94 0.96
C GLU A 99 -13.65 2.07 1.85
N THR A 100 -12.81 2.98 1.35
CA THR A 100 -12.38 4.18 2.09
C THR A 100 -13.55 5.11 2.46
N ASN A 101 -14.68 5.01 1.74
CA ASN A 101 -15.90 5.77 2.07
C ASN A 101 -16.63 5.23 3.32
N LEU A 102 -16.27 4.06 3.82
CA LEU A 102 -16.85 3.50 5.04
C LEU A 102 -16.30 4.14 6.30
N ALA A 103 -15.09 4.71 6.25
CA ALA A 103 -14.43 5.32 7.39
C ALA A 103 -15.15 6.57 7.91
N ASP A 104 -15.41 6.62 9.21
CA ASP A 104 -15.92 7.82 9.87
C ASP A 104 -14.78 8.73 10.32
N LEU A 105 -14.44 9.70 9.48
CA LEU A 105 -13.38 10.67 9.72
C LEU A 105 -13.87 11.92 10.50
N SER A 106 -15.10 11.94 10.99
CA SER A 106 -15.71 13.13 11.61
C SER A 106 -14.99 13.60 12.87
N GLY A 107 -14.34 12.68 13.61
CA GLY A 107 -13.52 13.00 14.80
C GLY A 107 -12.14 13.59 14.49
N LEU A 108 -11.75 13.62 13.21
CA LEU A 108 -10.42 14.10 12.78
C LEU A 108 -10.44 15.54 12.25
N ARG A 109 -11.56 16.23 12.43
CA ARG A 109 -11.66 17.66 12.11
C ARG A 109 -10.85 18.46 13.14
N GLY A 110 -9.83 19.18 12.68
CA GLY A 110 -8.89 19.90 13.54
C GLY A 110 -7.61 19.09 13.84
N ASN A 111 -6.68 19.71 14.57
CA ASN A 111 -5.32 19.20 14.78
C ASN A 111 -5.07 18.70 16.23
N ASP A 112 -6.11 18.63 17.06
CA ASP A 112 -6.02 18.17 18.44
C ASP A 112 -6.05 16.63 18.50
N PRO A 113 -4.92 15.96 18.78
CA PRO A 113 -4.84 14.50 18.83
C PRO A 113 -5.56 13.93 20.07
N ASP A 114 -5.60 14.63 21.21
CA ASP A 114 -6.27 14.16 22.42
C ASP A 114 -7.77 14.07 22.22
N ARG A 115 -8.38 15.10 21.63
CA ARG A 115 -9.80 15.10 21.28
C ARG A 115 -10.16 13.97 20.31
N ALA A 116 -9.30 13.72 19.32
CA ALA A 116 -9.50 12.61 18.39
C ALA A 116 -9.41 11.27 19.11
N ALA A 117 -8.36 11.07 19.94
CA ALA A 117 -8.17 9.85 20.72
C ALA A 117 -9.35 9.58 21.66
N ASP A 118 -9.82 10.59 22.39
CA ASP A 118 -10.97 10.46 23.30
C ASP A 118 -12.26 10.08 22.58
N ARG A 119 -12.44 10.54 21.35
CA ARG A 119 -13.59 10.16 20.52
C ARG A 119 -13.49 8.70 20.05
N TYR A 120 -12.37 8.35 19.41
CA TYR A 120 -12.23 7.05 18.76
C TYR A 120 -12.03 5.91 19.76
N LEU A 121 -11.20 6.10 20.78
CA LEU A 121 -10.97 5.07 21.79
C LEU A 121 -12.19 4.84 22.71
N ALA A 122 -13.06 5.84 22.85
CA ALA A 122 -14.36 5.67 23.52
C ALA A 122 -15.44 5.09 22.60
N GLY A 123 -15.12 4.73 21.35
CA GLY A 123 -16.09 4.18 20.39
C GLY A 123 -17.16 5.17 19.93
N ARG A 124 -16.95 6.48 20.09
CA ARG A 124 -17.92 7.53 19.71
C ARG A 124 -17.80 7.92 18.24
N TYR A 125 -17.85 6.93 17.37
CA TYR A 125 -17.80 7.06 15.90
C TYR A 125 -18.69 5.98 15.27
N ARG A 126 -19.03 6.17 14.01
CA ARG A 126 -19.80 5.19 13.23
C ARG A 126 -18.90 4.03 12.79
N SER A 127 -18.96 2.92 13.51
CA SER A 127 -18.36 1.65 13.07
C SER A 127 -19.25 0.97 12.03
N VAL A 128 -18.66 0.21 11.12
CA VAL A 128 -19.35 -0.53 10.06
C VAL A 128 -19.21 -2.02 10.33
N SER A 129 -20.31 -2.74 10.23
CA SER A 129 -20.40 -4.20 10.41
C SER A 129 -21.08 -4.86 9.22
N ALA A 130 -21.06 -6.19 9.16
CA ALA A 130 -21.82 -6.95 8.17
C ALA A 130 -23.32 -6.57 8.16
N ALA A 131 -23.91 -6.36 9.33
CA ALA A 131 -25.33 -5.99 9.43
C ALA A 131 -25.63 -4.61 8.85
N SER A 132 -24.70 -3.63 8.99
CA SER A 132 -24.88 -2.28 8.46
C SER A 132 -24.41 -2.11 7.02
N ALA A 133 -23.57 -3.03 6.50
CA ALA A 133 -23.02 -2.99 5.15
C ALA A 133 -22.95 -4.39 4.49
N PRO A 134 -24.08 -5.11 4.38
CA PRO A 134 -24.09 -6.47 3.82
C PRO A 134 -23.61 -6.52 2.36
N TYR A 135 -23.72 -5.41 1.63
CA TYR A 135 -23.27 -5.29 0.24
C TYR A 135 -21.75 -5.44 0.08
N VAL A 136 -20.95 -5.30 1.15
CA VAL A 136 -19.49 -5.50 1.12
C VAL A 136 -19.12 -6.95 0.82
N ALA A 137 -19.99 -7.90 1.13
CA ALA A 137 -19.84 -9.32 0.76
C ALA A 137 -19.59 -9.53 -0.76
N GLY A 138 -20.06 -8.61 -1.62
CA GLY A 138 -19.83 -8.61 -3.06
C GLY A 138 -18.60 -7.79 -3.54
N TRP A 139 -17.84 -7.19 -2.64
CA TRP A 139 -16.69 -6.34 -3.01
C TRP A 139 -15.39 -7.16 -3.16
N GLY A 140 -15.38 -8.01 -4.18
CA GLY A 140 -14.20 -8.79 -4.57
C GLY A 140 -13.40 -8.14 -5.70
N LEU A 141 -12.50 -8.92 -6.28
CA LEU A 141 -11.58 -8.47 -7.33
C LEU A 141 -12.31 -7.93 -8.56
N ALA A 142 -13.41 -8.56 -8.99
CA ALA A 142 -14.20 -8.08 -10.13
C ALA A 142 -14.73 -6.65 -9.91
N THR A 143 -15.15 -6.33 -8.69
CA THR A 143 -15.58 -4.99 -8.29
C THR A 143 -14.40 -4.03 -8.28
N ALA A 144 -13.28 -4.41 -7.66
CA ALA A 144 -12.07 -3.60 -7.59
C ALA A 144 -11.51 -3.29 -9.00
N LEU A 145 -11.48 -4.27 -9.89
CA LEU A 145 -11.02 -4.09 -11.28
C LEU A 145 -11.99 -3.25 -12.12
N THR A 146 -13.28 -3.33 -11.86
CA THR A 146 -14.28 -2.45 -12.52
C THR A 146 -14.05 -0.99 -12.13
N ASP A 147 -13.79 -0.73 -10.85
CA ASP A 147 -13.46 0.60 -10.35
C ASP A 147 -12.11 1.09 -10.89
N LEU A 148 -11.09 0.25 -10.84
CA LEU A 148 -9.78 0.56 -11.39
C LEU A 148 -9.86 0.88 -12.90
N ARG A 149 -10.73 0.20 -13.63
CA ARG A 149 -10.97 0.51 -15.05
C ARG A 149 -11.55 1.92 -15.27
N ARG A 150 -12.42 2.40 -14.37
CA ARG A 150 -12.89 3.80 -14.41
C ARG A 150 -11.73 4.76 -14.24
N VAL A 151 -10.83 4.48 -13.30
CA VAL A 151 -9.62 5.30 -13.07
C VAL A 151 -8.72 5.28 -14.30
N VAL A 152 -8.39 4.10 -14.84
CA VAL A 152 -7.56 3.95 -16.05
C VAL A 152 -8.17 4.68 -17.24
N ARG A 153 -9.49 4.58 -17.46
CA ARG A 153 -10.18 5.29 -18.53
C ARG A 153 -10.14 6.81 -18.34
N ALA A 154 -10.34 7.29 -17.12
CA ALA A 154 -10.21 8.70 -16.80
C ALA A 154 -8.75 9.19 -16.98
N ALA A 155 -7.78 8.36 -16.60
CA ALA A 155 -6.36 8.64 -16.80
C ALA A 155 -5.99 8.73 -18.30
N ARG A 156 -6.63 7.93 -19.17
CA ARG A 156 -6.44 7.95 -20.64
C ARG A 156 -7.11 9.12 -21.36
N ALA A 157 -7.98 9.86 -20.67
CA ALA A 157 -8.67 10.98 -21.31
C ALA A 157 -7.68 11.97 -21.94
N GLY A 158 -8.03 12.51 -23.12
CA GLY A 158 -7.13 13.38 -23.86
C GLY A 158 -5.95 12.69 -24.54
N GLY A 159 -6.02 11.37 -24.74
CA GLY A 159 -4.97 10.59 -25.43
C GLY A 159 -3.72 10.31 -24.59
N ARG A 160 -3.81 10.48 -23.26
CA ARG A 160 -2.68 10.21 -22.35
C ARG A 160 -2.30 8.73 -22.34
N ARG A 161 -1.02 8.45 -22.19
CA ARG A 161 -0.49 7.13 -21.93
C ARG A 161 -0.72 6.73 -20.48
N VAL A 162 -1.05 5.47 -20.21
CA VAL A 162 -1.27 4.99 -18.85
C VAL A 162 -0.36 3.81 -18.54
N VAL A 163 0.47 3.99 -17.52
CA VAL A 163 1.20 2.91 -16.87
C VAL A 163 0.42 2.52 -15.62
N LEU A 164 0.16 1.23 -15.42
CA LEU A 164 -0.49 0.72 -14.23
C LEU A 164 0.53 0.04 -13.34
N GLY A 165 0.55 0.42 -12.07
CA GLY A 165 1.43 -0.20 -11.10
C GLY A 165 0.73 -0.50 -9.79
N GLY A 166 1.41 -1.28 -8.96
CA GLY A 166 0.94 -1.58 -7.63
C GLY A 166 2.05 -2.05 -6.71
N HIS A 167 1.80 -1.93 -5.42
CA HIS A 167 2.67 -2.39 -4.35
C HIS A 167 2.02 -3.60 -3.67
N SER A 168 2.82 -4.63 -3.35
CA SER A 168 2.29 -5.82 -2.66
C SER A 168 1.10 -6.45 -3.43
N TRP A 169 -0.02 -6.70 -2.82
CA TRP A 169 -1.24 -7.15 -3.52
C TRP A 169 -1.79 -6.13 -4.54
N GLY A 170 -1.34 -4.88 -4.50
CA GLY A 170 -1.57 -3.95 -5.60
C GLY A 170 -0.86 -4.37 -6.89
N ALA A 171 0.31 -5.01 -6.81
CA ALA A 171 1.01 -5.57 -7.97
C ALA A 171 0.25 -6.78 -8.53
N THR A 172 -0.28 -7.66 -7.66
CA THR A 172 -1.22 -8.73 -8.06
C THR A 172 -2.44 -8.15 -8.78
N THR A 173 -3.03 -7.08 -8.22
CA THR A 173 -4.18 -6.38 -8.81
C THR A 173 -3.85 -5.80 -10.19
N ALA A 174 -2.64 -5.23 -10.38
CA ALA A 174 -2.22 -4.69 -11.67
C ALA A 174 -2.06 -5.78 -12.75
N LEU A 175 -1.47 -6.93 -12.41
CA LEU A 175 -1.37 -8.09 -13.31
C LEU A 175 -2.74 -8.71 -13.59
N ALA A 176 -3.59 -8.84 -12.57
CA ALA A 176 -4.97 -9.30 -12.75
C ALA A 176 -5.76 -8.37 -13.67
N TYR A 177 -5.60 -7.04 -13.55
CA TYR A 177 -6.20 -6.07 -14.47
C TYR A 177 -5.73 -6.30 -15.90
N ALA A 178 -4.42 -6.44 -16.11
CA ALA A 178 -3.86 -6.64 -17.45
C ALA A 178 -4.40 -7.90 -18.12
N ALA A 179 -4.55 -9.00 -17.35
CA ALA A 179 -5.07 -10.27 -17.83
C ALA A 179 -6.60 -10.35 -17.89
N TRP A 180 -7.33 -9.40 -17.27
CA TRP A 180 -8.78 -9.46 -17.11
C TRP A 180 -9.51 -9.26 -18.42
N ASP A 181 -10.55 -10.08 -18.64
CA ASP A 181 -11.49 -9.86 -19.73
C ASP A 181 -12.65 -8.93 -19.32
N PHE A 182 -12.61 -7.72 -19.86
CA PHE A 182 -13.65 -6.72 -19.68
C PHE A 182 -14.69 -6.81 -20.83
N ALA A 183 -15.50 -7.86 -20.84
CA ALA A 183 -16.50 -8.10 -21.88
C ALA A 183 -15.89 -8.16 -23.30
N GLY A 184 -14.93 -9.07 -23.49
CA GLY A 184 -14.24 -9.28 -24.75
C GLY A 184 -13.06 -8.33 -24.99
N ARG A 185 -12.76 -7.41 -24.08
CA ARG A 185 -11.62 -6.49 -24.19
C ARG A 185 -10.61 -6.75 -23.08
N PRO A 186 -9.40 -7.21 -23.41
CA PRO A 186 -8.31 -7.41 -22.45
C PRO A 186 -7.87 -6.11 -21.79
N GLY A 187 -7.60 -6.17 -20.47
CA GLY A 187 -7.20 -4.99 -19.70
C GLY A 187 -5.86 -4.40 -20.14
N TYR A 188 -4.88 -5.23 -20.55
CA TYR A 188 -3.57 -4.74 -20.98
C TYR A 188 -3.65 -3.77 -22.16
N ARG A 189 -4.68 -3.86 -23.02
CA ARG A 189 -4.89 -2.91 -24.14
C ARG A 189 -5.22 -1.48 -23.71
N ASP A 190 -5.51 -1.27 -22.46
CA ASP A 190 -5.70 0.06 -21.88
C ASP A 190 -4.40 0.66 -21.35
N LEU A 191 -3.28 -0.08 -21.38
CA LEU A 191 -2.02 0.26 -20.74
C LEU A 191 -0.88 0.46 -21.74
N THR A 192 0.16 1.16 -21.31
CA THR A 192 1.45 1.32 -22.00
C THR A 192 2.63 0.74 -21.21
N GLY A 193 2.40 0.24 -20.01
CA GLY A 193 3.39 -0.42 -19.17
C GLY A 193 2.81 -0.90 -17.86
N LEU A 194 3.56 -1.77 -17.18
CA LEU A 194 3.27 -2.32 -15.85
C LEU A 194 4.43 -2.02 -14.89
N VAL A 195 4.10 -1.70 -13.63
CA VAL A 195 5.06 -1.50 -12.55
C VAL A 195 4.65 -2.34 -11.35
N LEU A 196 5.50 -3.30 -10.98
CA LEU A 196 5.30 -4.20 -9.85
C LEU A 196 6.29 -3.82 -8.75
N ILE A 197 5.79 -3.47 -7.56
CA ILE A 197 6.62 -3.08 -6.44
C ILE A 197 6.39 -4.09 -5.33
N ASP A 198 7.40 -4.89 -5.05
CA ASP A 198 7.49 -5.87 -3.97
C ASP A 198 6.22 -6.74 -3.85
N GLY A 199 5.86 -7.36 -4.97
CA GLY A 199 4.67 -8.22 -5.09
C GLY A 199 4.43 -8.66 -6.52
N GLY A 200 3.37 -9.42 -6.74
CA GLY A 200 3.04 -9.98 -8.03
C GLY A 200 2.10 -11.18 -7.95
N VAL A 201 2.30 -12.14 -8.84
CA VAL A 201 1.57 -13.42 -8.92
C VAL A 201 2.59 -14.56 -8.96
N HIS A 202 2.16 -15.80 -9.07
CA HIS A 202 3.03 -16.94 -9.28
C HIS A 202 4.15 -17.07 -8.23
N ASP A 203 3.75 -17.24 -6.97
CA ASP A 203 4.66 -17.40 -5.81
C ASP A 203 5.54 -16.15 -5.53
N ALA A 204 5.13 -14.95 -5.98
CA ALA A 204 5.85 -13.71 -5.72
C ALA A 204 6.11 -13.44 -4.22
N PHE A 205 5.29 -14.00 -3.34
CA PHE A 205 5.38 -13.85 -1.88
C PHE A 205 5.99 -15.09 -1.19
N ALA A 206 6.49 -16.08 -1.93
CA ALA A 206 7.04 -17.29 -1.35
C ALA A 206 8.27 -17.04 -0.46
N GLY A 207 9.02 -15.95 -0.70
CA GLY A 207 10.16 -15.57 0.13
C GLY A 207 9.80 -15.17 1.55
N GLU A 208 8.61 -14.67 1.79
CA GLU A 208 8.07 -14.38 3.13
C GLU A 208 7.33 -15.58 3.76
N GLY A 209 7.25 -16.71 3.04
CA GLY A 209 6.59 -17.92 3.48
C GLY A 209 5.15 -18.07 2.97
N ASP A 210 4.63 -17.10 2.23
CA ASP A 210 3.26 -17.10 1.75
C ASP A 210 3.14 -17.63 0.32
N VAL A 211 2.53 -18.79 0.17
CA VAL A 211 2.17 -19.37 -1.11
C VAL A 211 0.66 -19.33 -1.27
N TYR A 212 0.18 -18.34 -2.01
CA TYR A 212 -1.25 -18.13 -2.21
C TYR A 212 -1.82 -19.14 -3.23
N ARG A 213 -2.26 -20.29 -2.73
CA ARG A 213 -2.90 -21.34 -3.50
C ARG A 213 -4.19 -21.76 -2.81
N VAL A 214 -5.29 -21.21 -3.23
CA VAL A 214 -6.61 -21.51 -2.66
C VAL A 214 -7.22 -22.70 -3.40
N THR A 215 -7.54 -23.76 -2.66
CA THR A 215 -8.28 -24.90 -3.23
C THR A 215 -9.78 -24.57 -3.42
N PRO A 216 -10.52 -25.30 -4.25
CA PRO A 216 -11.96 -25.11 -4.37
C PRO A 216 -12.72 -25.27 -3.04
N GLU A 217 -12.22 -26.16 -2.13
CA GLU A 217 -12.81 -26.37 -0.81
C GLU A 217 -12.60 -25.15 0.09
N GLN A 218 -11.38 -24.60 0.11
CA GLN A 218 -11.05 -23.38 0.84
C GLN A 218 -11.85 -22.19 0.30
N ALA A 219 -12.01 -22.08 -1.03
CA ALA A 219 -12.80 -21.03 -1.65
C ALA A 219 -14.28 -21.13 -1.24
N ARG A 220 -14.86 -22.33 -1.23
CA ARG A 220 -16.24 -22.55 -0.76
C ARG A 220 -16.41 -22.18 0.72
N ALA A 221 -15.45 -22.59 1.56
CA ALA A 221 -15.45 -22.23 2.97
C ALA A 221 -15.38 -20.71 3.17
N GLY A 222 -14.45 -20.02 2.49
CA GLY A 222 -14.34 -18.57 2.56
C GLY A 222 -15.62 -17.84 2.07
N LEU A 223 -16.27 -18.34 0.99
CA LEU A 223 -17.55 -17.79 0.55
C LEU A 223 -18.66 -18.04 1.57
N ALA A 224 -18.67 -19.20 2.25
CA ALA A 224 -19.63 -19.48 3.33
C ALA A 224 -19.41 -18.57 4.54
N ASP A 225 -18.16 -18.33 4.94
CA ASP A 225 -17.80 -17.39 6.03
C ASP A 225 -18.26 -15.95 5.71
N ILE A 226 -18.05 -15.51 4.46
CA ILE A 226 -18.55 -14.21 3.99
C ILE A 226 -20.09 -14.15 4.07
N ALA A 227 -20.77 -15.19 3.62
CA ALA A 227 -22.23 -15.29 3.69
C ALA A 227 -22.74 -15.32 5.14
N ALA A 228 -21.96 -15.90 6.07
CA ALA A 228 -22.25 -15.92 7.49
C ALA A 228 -21.94 -14.58 8.21
N GLY A 229 -21.36 -13.59 7.50
CA GLY A 229 -21.14 -12.24 8.02
C GLY A 229 -19.68 -11.81 8.19
N THR A 230 -18.69 -12.64 7.83
CA THR A 230 -17.27 -12.23 7.84
C THR A 230 -17.00 -11.43 6.55
N VAL A 231 -17.57 -10.22 6.46
CA VAL A 231 -17.44 -9.38 5.24
C VAL A 231 -16.16 -8.57 5.18
N PHE A 232 -15.47 -8.38 6.30
CA PHE A 232 -14.18 -7.71 6.40
C PHE A 232 -13.09 -8.68 6.82
N ASP A 233 -11.88 -8.47 6.30
CA ASP A 233 -10.70 -9.28 6.62
C ASP A 233 -10.33 -9.14 8.11
N PRO A 234 -10.21 -10.23 8.85
CA PRO A 234 -9.95 -10.21 10.29
C PRO A 234 -8.46 -10.08 10.64
N SER A 235 -7.52 -10.10 9.69
CA SER A 235 -6.07 -10.23 9.93
C SER A 235 -5.51 -9.14 10.86
N LEU A 236 -5.96 -7.89 10.72
CA LEU A 236 -5.56 -6.78 11.57
C LEU A 236 -6.66 -6.35 12.57
N THR A 237 -7.59 -7.24 12.89
CA THR A 237 -8.69 -6.94 13.80
C THR A 237 -8.22 -6.95 15.25
N MET A 238 -8.32 -5.82 15.93
CA MET A 238 -8.04 -5.64 17.36
C MET A 238 -9.33 -5.33 18.12
N GLY A 239 -10.25 -6.30 18.13
CA GLY A 239 -11.61 -6.13 18.66
C GLY A 239 -12.61 -5.60 17.65
N ARG A 240 -12.22 -4.65 16.77
CA ARG A 240 -12.99 -4.17 15.62
C ARG A 240 -12.09 -4.05 14.39
N THR A 241 -12.63 -4.24 13.21
CA THR A 241 -11.88 -4.23 11.94
C THR A 241 -11.06 -2.95 11.74
N GLU A 242 -11.62 -1.79 12.07
CA GLU A 242 -11.01 -0.48 11.88
C GLU A 242 -10.00 -0.08 12.95
N THR A 243 -9.89 -0.85 14.05
CA THR A 243 -9.12 -0.43 15.22
C THR A 243 -7.66 -0.16 14.90
N TYR A 244 -7.01 -1.07 14.16
CA TYR A 244 -5.59 -0.90 13.81
C TYR A 244 -5.36 0.42 13.05
N ALA A 245 -6.11 0.66 11.98
CA ALA A 245 -5.97 1.87 11.16
C ALA A 245 -6.22 3.17 11.95
N ILE A 246 -7.19 3.14 12.88
CA ILE A 246 -7.46 4.28 13.80
C ILE A 246 -6.25 4.52 14.73
N LEU A 247 -5.71 3.47 15.32
CA LEU A 247 -4.56 3.60 16.25
C LEU A 247 -3.33 4.16 15.53
N GLN A 248 -3.05 3.68 14.32
CA GLN A 248 -1.94 4.18 13.50
C GLN A 248 -2.10 5.66 13.14
N LEU A 249 -3.30 6.06 12.74
CA LEU A 249 -3.61 7.47 12.46
C LEU A 249 -3.43 8.35 13.71
N LEU A 250 -3.90 7.89 14.87
CA LEU A 250 -3.74 8.63 16.14
C LEU A 250 -2.26 8.73 16.53
N ALA A 251 -1.50 7.63 16.48
CA ALA A 251 -0.06 7.61 16.76
C ALA A 251 0.70 8.60 15.87
N GLY A 252 0.39 8.60 14.56
CA GLY A 252 0.94 9.57 13.61
C GLY A 252 0.63 11.02 14.01
N ARG A 253 -0.61 11.33 14.41
CA ARG A 253 -1.01 12.68 14.82
C ARG A 253 -0.30 13.14 16.08
N TYR A 254 -0.19 12.29 17.10
CA TYR A 254 0.57 12.60 18.31
C TYR A 254 2.04 12.87 17.98
N ALA A 255 2.66 12.02 17.17
CA ALA A 255 4.06 12.17 16.81
C ALA A 255 4.34 13.42 15.94
N VAL A 256 3.37 13.84 15.10
CA VAL A 256 3.49 15.11 14.34
C VAL A 256 3.32 16.33 15.26
N ALA A 257 2.38 16.27 16.22
CA ALA A 257 2.07 17.39 17.11
C ALA A 257 3.17 17.64 18.15
N ALA A 258 3.69 16.58 18.77
CA ALA A 258 4.68 16.66 19.84
C ALA A 258 5.54 15.38 19.90
N PRO A 259 6.54 15.22 18.98
CA PRO A 259 7.29 13.97 18.83
C PRO A 259 8.01 13.50 20.09
N ASP A 260 8.58 14.44 20.84
CA ASP A 260 9.40 14.17 22.05
C ASP A 260 8.60 14.10 23.34
N ALA A 261 7.32 14.49 23.32
CA ALA A 261 6.47 14.43 24.50
C ALA A 261 6.19 12.97 24.90
N PRO A 262 6.05 12.66 26.22
CA PRO A 262 5.64 11.34 26.67
C PRO A 262 4.31 10.92 26.03
N SER A 263 4.25 9.69 25.50
CA SER A 263 3.06 9.21 24.79
C SER A 263 1.93 8.87 25.75
N THR A 264 0.88 9.68 25.77
CA THR A 264 -0.38 9.36 26.47
C THR A 264 -1.19 8.27 25.77
N LEU A 265 -0.95 8.07 24.46
CA LEU A 265 -1.59 7.03 23.67
C LEU A 265 -1.06 5.63 24.04
N ALA A 266 0.24 5.49 24.32
CA ALA A 266 0.89 4.20 24.56
C ALA A 266 0.18 3.37 25.66
N GLY A 267 -0.24 4.00 26.75
CA GLY A 267 -0.97 3.34 27.83
C GLY A 267 -2.41 2.91 27.49
N ARG A 268 -2.96 3.44 26.39
CA ARG A 268 -4.34 3.18 25.91
C ARG A 268 -4.39 2.13 24.81
N LEU A 269 -3.21 1.67 24.32
CA LEU A 269 -3.12 0.68 23.25
C LEU A 269 -3.48 -0.73 23.77
N PRO A 270 -4.05 -1.59 22.89
CA PRO A 270 -4.16 -3.02 23.17
C PRO A 270 -2.78 -3.66 23.35
N ALA A 271 -2.72 -4.74 24.15
CA ALA A 271 -1.48 -5.37 24.56
C ALA A 271 -0.46 -5.64 23.44
N PRO A 272 -0.86 -6.12 22.24
CA PRO A 272 0.10 -6.38 21.17
C PRO A 272 0.84 -5.15 20.63
N LEU A 273 0.24 -3.95 20.76
CA LEU A 273 0.82 -2.67 20.31
C LEU A 273 1.44 -1.86 21.46
N ARG A 274 1.35 -2.34 22.68
CA ARG A 274 1.85 -1.61 23.84
C ARG A 274 3.36 -1.79 23.97
N PRO A 275 4.14 -0.69 23.97
CA PRO A 275 5.58 -0.77 24.18
C PRO A 275 5.88 -1.29 25.61
N PRO A 276 7.05 -1.93 25.85
CA PRO A 276 7.39 -2.54 27.13
C PRO A 276 7.63 -1.53 28.26
N GLY A 277 7.72 -0.25 27.94
CA GLY A 277 7.97 0.82 28.92
C GLY A 277 7.49 2.19 28.41
N PRO A 278 7.70 3.25 29.22
CA PRO A 278 7.38 4.62 28.80
C PRO A 278 8.16 5.02 27.54
N VAL A 279 7.47 5.61 26.58
CA VAL A 279 8.05 6.09 25.33
C VAL A 279 7.53 7.49 25.00
N SER A 280 8.25 8.23 24.16
CA SER A 280 7.74 9.45 23.54
C SER A 280 6.76 9.10 22.40
N ASN A 281 6.04 10.09 21.86
CA ASN A 281 5.15 9.86 20.72
C ASN A 281 5.90 9.35 19.48
N ALA A 282 7.09 9.87 19.18
CA ALA A 282 7.94 9.33 18.12
C ALA A 282 8.52 7.96 18.50
N GLY A 283 8.84 7.75 19.79
CA GLY A 283 9.27 6.46 20.32
C GLY A 283 8.23 5.36 20.19
N LEU A 284 6.92 5.69 20.30
CA LEU A 284 5.84 4.75 20.05
C LEU A 284 5.86 4.25 18.59
N LEU A 285 5.95 5.15 17.62
CA LEU A 285 6.05 4.77 16.22
C LEU A 285 7.34 3.98 15.93
N ARG A 286 8.45 4.36 16.57
CA ARG A 286 9.69 3.60 16.44
C ARG A 286 9.53 2.17 16.95
N SER A 287 8.88 1.99 18.10
CA SER A 287 8.60 0.64 18.62
C SER A 287 7.77 -0.18 17.66
N GLU A 288 6.73 0.41 17.05
CA GLU A 288 5.78 -0.29 16.18
C GLU A 288 6.32 -0.58 14.77
N TYR A 289 7.17 0.29 14.22
CA TYR A 289 7.62 0.20 12.82
C TYR A 289 9.06 -0.25 12.66
N VAL A 290 9.90 -0.20 13.72
CA VAL A 290 11.33 -0.50 13.65
C VAL A 290 11.75 -1.57 14.62
N ASP A 291 11.47 -1.37 15.92
CA ASP A 291 12.09 -2.20 16.97
C ASP A 291 11.35 -3.53 17.17
N ALA A 292 10.01 -3.53 17.07
CA ALA A 292 9.16 -4.71 17.28
C ALA A 292 7.84 -4.60 16.46
N PRO A 293 7.91 -4.62 15.13
CA PRO A 293 6.72 -4.52 14.30
C PRO A 293 5.78 -5.70 14.57
N LEU A 294 4.49 -5.39 14.78
CA LEU A 294 3.45 -6.41 14.97
C LEU A 294 3.30 -7.27 13.71
N VAL A 295 3.42 -6.63 12.55
CA VAL A 295 3.38 -7.25 11.23
C VAL A 295 4.68 -6.88 10.52
N PRO A 296 5.58 -7.83 10.22
CA PRO A 296 6.86 -7.54 9.56
C PRO A 296 6.71 -6.72 8.27
N ASP A 297 5.68 -6.99 7.48
CA ASP A 297 5.36 -6.28 6.24
C ASP A 297 5.07 -4.79 6.46
N LEU A 298 4.65 -4.39 7.67
CA LEU A 298 4.38 -3.01 8.03
C LEU A 298 5.58 -2.36 8.75
N SER A 299 6.79 -2.84 8.53
CA SER A 299 8.03 -2.28 9.07
C SER A 299 8.70 -1.28 8.14
N VAL A 300 9.58 -0.46 8.71
CA VAL A 300 10.49 0.42 7.98
C VAL A 300 11.93 0.24 8.48
N ASN A 301 12.90 0.40 7.59
CA ASN A 301 14.31 0.50 7.96
C ASN A 301 14.68 1.98 8.13
N PRO A 302 15.14 2.41 9.32
CA PRO A 302 15.45 3.81 9.60
C PRO A 302 16.60 4.38 8.75
N ALA A 303 17.35 3.52 8.05
CA ALA A 303 18.34 3.98 7.06
C ALA A 303 17.69 4.56 5.80
N TYR A 304 16.46 4.20 5.50
CA TYR A 304 15.70 4.68 4.35
C TYR A 304 14.54 5.59 4.75
N THR A 305 13.78 5.25 5.79
CA THR A 305 12.55 5.94 6.19
C THR A 305 12.66 6.46 7.62
N SER A 306 12.65 7.77 7.80
CA SER A 306 12.66 8.40 9.12
C SER A 306 11.31 8.24 9.83
N ILE A 307 11.33 8.19 11.18
CA ILE A 307 10.10 8.18 12.00
C ILE A 307 9.25 9.43 11.75
N ALA A 308 9.88 10.56 11.44
CA ALA A 308 9.15 11.77 11.06
C ALA A 308 8.36 11.59 9.75
N THR A 309 8.86 10.80 8.81
CA THR A 309 8.14 10.46 7.58
C THR A 309 7.00 9.48 7.87
N VAL A 310 7.23 8.44 8.68
CA VAL A 310 6.17 7.55 9.17
C VAL A 310 5.06 8.37 9.81
N ALA A 311 5.39 9.25 10.77
CA ALA A 311 4.42 10.10 11.47
C ALA A 311 3.57 10.93 10.51
N ARG A 312 4.21 11.65 9.56
CA ARG A 312 3.50 12.48 8.57
C ARG A 312 2.59 11.67 7.66
N THR A 313 3.03 10.47 7.26
CA THR A 313 2.24 9.58 6.40
C THR A 313 0.99 9.10 7.12
N LEU A 314 1.13 8.67 8.38
CA LEU A 314 0.03 8.16 9.20
C LEU A 314 -0.93 9.25 9.66
N ALA A 315 -0.46 10.46 9.97
CA ALA A 315 -1.27 11.56 10.51
C ALA A 315 -2.35 12.06 9.54
N ALA A 316 -2.21 11.77 8.25
CA ALA A 316 -3.14 12.21 7.21
C ALA A 316 -4.46 11.43 7.28
N ALA A 317 -5.57 12.15 7.46
CA ALA A 317 -6.89 11.53 7.51
C ALA A 317 -7.46 11.22 6.12
N ARG A 318 -7.17 12.08 5.12
CA ARG A 318 -7.68 11.92 3.75
C ARG A 318 -6.73 12.58 2.73
N PRO A 319 -6.21 11.81 1.78
CA PRO A 319 -6.21 10.35 1.77
C PRO A 319 -5.39 9.81 2.95
N GLY A 320 -5.92 8.78 3.62
CA GLY A 320 -5.25 8.08 4.71
C GLY A 320 -4.15 7.14 4.21
N ALA A 321 -3.26 6.71 5.10
CA ALA A 321 -2.27 5.69 4.79
C ALA A 321 -2.89 4.29 4.70
N PHE A 322 -3.84 4.00 5.59
CA PHE A 322 -4.50 2.71 5.69
C PHE A 322 -6.00 2.81 5.47
N GLU A 323 -6.56 1.76 4.86
CA GLU A 323 -8.00 1.53 4.81
C GLU A 323 -8.49 0.98 6.16
N TRP A 324 -9.64 1.49 6.63
CA TRP A 324 -10.25 1.03 7.87
C TRP A 324 -10.96 -0.30 7.72
N TYR A 325 -11.40 -0.60 6.49
CA TYR A 325 -12.23 -1.75 6.17
C TYR A 325 -11.73 -2.40 4.89
N TRP A 326 -11.17 -3.59 5.00
CA TRP A 326 -10.72 -4.36 3.86
C TRP A 326 -11.73 -5.49 3.60
N PRO A 327 -12.30 -5.63 2.38
CA PRO A 327 -13.28 -6.67 2.11
C PRO A 327 -12.65 -8.07 2.14
N GLN A 328 -13.24 -8.99 2.91
CA GLN A 328 -12.81 -10.39 2.95
C GLN A 328 -12.91 -11.08 1.59
N ARG A 329 -13.91 -10.69 0.79
CA ARG A 329 -14.03 -11.20 -0.57
C ARG A 329 -12.85 -10.80 -1.45
N LEU A 330 -12.29 -9.63 -1.26
CA LEU A 330 -11.11 -9.18 -2.02
C LEU A 330 -9.85 -9.99 -1.62
N THR A 331 -9.67 -10.27 -0.32
CA THR A 331 -8.62 -11.19 0.17
C THR A 331 -8.73 -12.55 -0.51
N LEU A 332 -9.91 -13.17 -0.48
CA LEU A 332 -10.15 -14.48 -1.07
C LEU A 332 -9.85 -14.50 -2.58
N ASP A 333 -10.32 -13.50 -3.31
CA ASP A 333 -10.13 -13.41 -4.75
C ASP A 333 -8.66 -13.17 -5.11
N LEU A 334 -7.94 -12.28 -4.39
CA LEU A 334 -6.52 -11.99 -4.62
C LEU A 334 -5.63 -13.20 -4.32
N SER A 335 -5.95 -13.99 -3.28
CA SER A 335 -5.24 -15.23 -2.97
C SER A 335 -5.36 -16.30 -4.08
N ALA A 336 -6.32 -16.15 -5.00
CA ALA A 336 -6.53 -17.04 -6.13
C ALA A 336 -6.24 -16.37 -7.48
N ALA A 337 -5.73 -15.13 -7.50
CA ALA A 337 -5.65 -14.29 -8.69
C ALA A 337 -4.38 -14.49 -9.53
N ASP A 338 -3.83 -15.71 -9.58
CA ASP A 338 -2.77 -15.99 -10.55
C ASP A 338 -3.37 -16.16 -11.97
N PRO A 339 -3.11 -15.22 -12.90
CA PRO A 339 -3.70 -15.28 -14.24
C PRO A 339 -3.21 -16.47 -15.07
N PHE A 340 -2.06 -17.03 -14.72
CA PHE A 340 -1.45 -18.16 -15.44
C PHE A 340 -1.88 -19.52 -14.88
N ALA A 341 -2.55 -19.53 -13.71
CA ALA A 341 -3.05 -20.72 -13.05
C ALA A 341 -4.59 -20.76 -13.07
N ARG A 342 -5.18 -20.95 -14.25
CA ARG A 342 -6.62 -21.18 -14.32
C ARG A 342 -6.98 -22.51 -13.67
N THR A 343 -7.79 -22.44 -12.62
CA THR A 343 -8.19 -23.57 -11.80
C THR A 343 -9.70 -23.60 -11.55
N ALA A 344 -10.21 -24.70 -11.01
CA ALA A 344 -11.59 -24.77 -10.56
C ALA A 344 -11.92 -23.69 -9.49
N THR A 345 -10.91 -23.21 -8.74
CA THR A 345 -11.04 -22.10 -7.79
C THR A 345 -11.35 -20.78 -8.51
N THR A 346 -10.58 -20.43 -9.54
CA THR A 346 -10.81 -19.19 -10.31
C THR A 346 -12.18 -19.19 -10.99
N ASP A 347 -12.61 -20.34 -11.50
CA ASP A 347 -13.96 -20.49 -12.10
C ASP A 347 -15.05 -20.34 -11.02
N LEU A 348 -14.90 -20.96 -9.83
CA LEU A 348 -15.82 -20.84 -8.70
C LEU A 348 -15.95 -19.38 -8.21
N LEU A 349 -14.83 -18.65 -8.15
CA LEU A 349 -14.80 -17.26 -7.72
C LEU A 349 -15.25 -16.28 -8.82
N GLY A 350 -15.40 -16.74 -10.07
CA GLY A 350 -15.79 -15.92 -11.22
C GLY A 350 -14.67 -14.99 -11.71
N LEU A 351 -13.41 -15.36 -11.53
CA LEU A 351 -12.26 -14.58 -11.94
C LEU A 351 -12.03 -14.68 -13.46
N ARG A 352 -12.12 -13.58 -14.16
CA ARG A 352 -12.03 -13.49 -15.64
C ARG A 352 -10.61 -13.21 -16.12
N LEU A 353 -9.62 -13.97 -15.64
CA LEU A 353 -8.20 -13.84 -15.94
C LEU A 353 -7.86 -14.56 -17.25
N CYS A 354 -8.40 -14.05 -18.38
CA CYS A 354 -8.46 -14.79 -19.64
C CYS A 354 -7.29 -14.53 -20.60
N HIS A 355 -6.48 -13.49 -20.34
CA HIS A 355 -5.52 -13.00 -21.35
C HIS A 355 -4.06 -12.90 -20.86
N PRO A 356 -3.54 -13.76 -19.96
CA PRO A 356 -2.20 -13.59 -19.41
C PRO A 356 -1.10 -13.70 -20.45
N THR A 357 -1.19 -14.67 -21.36
CA THR A 357 -0.17 -14.93 -22.40
C THR A 357 -0.16 -13.88 -23.51
N ALA A 358 -1.18 -13.03 -23.60
CA ALA A 358 -1.28 -11.98 -24.60
C ALA A 358 -0.76 -10.61 -24.13
N ILE A 359 -0.40 -10.47 -22.84
CA ILE A 359 0.16 -9.23 -22.31
C ILE A 359 1.47 -8.91 -23.03
N ASP A 360 1.56 -7.73 -23.65
CA ASP A 360 2.66 -7.30 -24.52
C ASP A 360 3.27 -5.94 -24.12
N VAL A 361 2.82 -5.35 -23.03
CA VAL A 361 3.32 -4.06 -22.56
C VAL A 361 4.59 -4.22 -21.72
N PRO A 362 5.55 -3.25 -21.77
CA PRO A 362 6.75 -3.27 -20.95
C PRO A 362 6.46 -3.42 -19.46
N LEU A 363 7.35 -4.12 -18.73
CA LEU A 363 7.21 -4.42 -17.32
C LEU A 363 8.43 -3.95 -16.52
N TYR A 364 8.18 -3.30 -15.38
CA TYR A 364 9.17 -3.02 -14.35
C TYR A 364 8.82 -3.80 -13.09
N SER A 365 9.81 -4.40 -12.44
CA SER A 365 9.66 -5.07 -11.14
C SER A 365 10.76 -4.62 -10.19
N PHE A 366 10.36 -4.30 -8.97
CA PHE A 366 11.26 -3.99 -7.85
C PHE A 366 10.90 -4.86 -6.66
N GLN A 367 11.90 -5.38 -5.97
CA GLN A 367 11.71 -6.16 -4.74
C GLN A 367 12.45 -5.54 -3.55
N THR A 368 11.96 -5.79 -2.35
CA THR A 368 12.63 -5.50 -1.09
C THR A 368 13.12 -6.78 -0.42
N GLY A 369 13.72 -6.66 0.78
CA GLY A 369 14.13 -7.81 1.57
C GLY A 369 12.99 -8.72 1.99
N LEU A 370 11.73 -8.24 2.01
CA LEU A 370 10.58 -9.06 2.41
C LEU A 370 10.41 -10.30 1.52
N THR A 371 10.43 -10.11 0.21
CA THR A 371 10.16 -11.19 -0.74
C THR A 371 11.39 -12.05 -1.07
N HIS A 372 12.58 -11.71 -0.54
CA HIS A 372 13.81 -12.51 -0.70
C HIS A 372 14.08 -12.99 -2.14
N GLY A 373 13.86 -12.14 -3.13
CA GLY A 373 14.10 -12.46 -4.55
C GLY A 373 12.90 -13.04 -5.29
N THR A 374 11.86 -13.52 -4.61
CA THR A 374 10.74 -14.23 -5.26
C THR A 374 9.83 -13.31 -6.07
N ALA A 375 9.68 -12.03 -5.69
CA ALA A 375 8.91 -11.08 -6.49
C ALA A 375 9.52 -10.86 -7.90
N ASN A 376 10.84 -10.66 -7.98
CA ASN A 376 11.52 -10.54 -9.27
C ASN A 376 11.58 -11.88 -10.04
N ALA A 377 11.70 -13.02 -9.35
CA ALA A 377 11.64 -14.33 -9.98
C ALA A 377 10.27 -14.57 -10.62
N ALA A 378 9.19 -14.25 -9.91
CA ALA A 378 7.82 -14.32 -10.42
C ALA A 378 7.59 -13.37 -11.61
N ALA A 379 8.12 -12.13 -11.54
CA ALA A 379 8.04 -11.19 -12.65
C ALA A 379 8.77 -11.70 -13.90
N ARG A 380 9.95 -12.33 -13.75
CA ARG A 380 10.67 -13.00 -14.87
C ARG A 380 9.85 -14.15 -15.44
N TRP A 381 9.20 -14.93 -14.58
CA TRP A 381 8.34 -16.01 -15.01
C TRP A 381 7.14 -15.48 -15.83
N VAL A 382 6.48 -14.40 -15.38
CA VAL A 382 5.40 -13.72 -16.12
C VAL A 382 5.87 -13.28 -17.51
N VAL A 383 7.06 -12.65 -17.61
CA VAL A 383 7.65 -12.22 -18.88
C VAL A 383 7.89 -13.40 -19.82
N ALA A 384 8.44 -14.51 -19.31
CA ALA A 384 8.72 -15.70 -20.09
C ALA A 384 7.45 -16.41 -20.64
N HIS A 385 6.29 -16.20 -19.97
CA HIS A 385 5.02 -16.84 -20.33
C HIS A 385 4.00 -15.87 -20.97
N SER A 386 4.45 -14.68 -21.37
CA SER A 386 3.63 -13.67 -22.04
C SER A 386 4.30 -13.17 -23.34
N ARG A 387 3.80 -12.07 -23.90
CA ARG A 387 4.41 -11.40 -25.06
C ARG A 387 5.21 -10.15 -24.67
N ILE A 388 5.53 -9.99 -23.39
CA ILE A 388 6.32 -8.87 -22.91
C ILE A 388 7.73 -8.96 -23.48
N SER A 389 8.11 -8.01 -24.33
CA SER A 389 9.41 -7.98 -25.02
C SER A 389 10.45 -7.11 -24.32
N SER A 390 10.03 -6.29 -23.33
CA SER A 390 10.90 -5.39 -22.58
C SER A 390 10.56 -5.43 -21.10
N ALA A 391 11.57 -5.73 -20.27
CA ALA A 391 11.40 -5.74 -18.83
C ALA A 391 12.64 -5.16 -18.12
N SER A 392 12.44 -4.58 -16.97
CA SER A 392 13.49 -4.10 -16.05
C SER A 392 13.25 -4.67 -14.66
N TYR A 393 14.30 -5.17 -14.03
CA TYR A 393 14.25 -5.76 -12.70
C TYR A 393 15.28 -5.06 -11.81
N ASP A 394 14.89 -4.72 -10.58
CA ASP A 394 15.78 -4.12 -9.61
C ASP A 394 15.34 -4.54 -8.20
N GLY A 395 16.14 -4.27 -7.18
CA GLY A 395 15.79 -4.58 -5.80
C GLY A 395 16.83 -4.04 -4.83
N ASP A 396 16.42 -4.02 -3.56
CA ASP A 396 17.29 -3.65 -2.46
C ASP A 396 16.87 -4.46 -1.22
N ASP A 397 17.66 -5.50 -0.90
CA ASP A 397 17.35 -6.43 0.19
C ASP A 397 17.49 -5.79 1.58
N ALA A 398 18.07 -4.59 1.69
CA ALA A 398 18.11 -3.84 2.93
C ALA A 398 16.85 -2.98 3.15
N MET A 399 16.05 -2.73 2.13
CA MET A 399 14.75 -2.10 2.26
C MET A 399 13.73 -3.07 2.83
N THR A 400 12.84 -2.57 3.69
CA THR A 400 11.63 -3.29 4.09
C THR A 400 10.48 -2.96 3.13
N HIS A 401 9.37 -3.67 3.28
CA HIS A 401 8.21 -3.56 2.40
C HIS A 401 7.68 -2.12 2.24
N LEU A 402 7.55 -1.38 3.36
CA LEU A 402 7.07 0.01 3.32
C LEU A 402 8.12 1.02 2.86
N ASP A 403 9.42 0.71 2.95
CA ASP A 403 10.45 1.62 2.46
C ASP A 403 10.32 1.90 0.97
N ALA A 404 9.86 0.92 0.18
CA ALA A 404 9.60 1.11 -1.24
C ALA A 404 8.62 2.28 -1.53
N LEU A 405 7.76 2.61 -0.55
CA LEU A 405 6.76 3.67 -0.66
C LEU A 405 7.14 4.94 0.13
N TRP A 406 7.81 4.79 1.29
CA TRP A 406 7.96 5.84 2.29
C TRP A 406 9.38 6.36 2.45
N ALA A 407 10.39 5.74 1.82
CA ALA A 407 11.79 6.15 1.96
C ALA A 407 11.99 7.64 1.67
N ASP A 408 12.70 8.34 2.56
CA ASP A 408 13.11 9.75 2.37
C ASP A 408 14.07 9.90 1.19
N ARG A 409 14.84 8.82 0.92
CA ARG A 409 15.71 8.67 -0.27
C ARG A 409 15.49 7.29 -0.85
N ASN A 410 14.61 7.19 -1.84
CA ASN A 410 14.17 5.91 -2.38
C ASN A 410 15.12 5.42 -3.49
N PRO A 411 15.91 4.34 -3.26
CA PRO A 411 16.82 3.77 -4.26
C PRO A 411 16.12 3.28 -5.52
N MET A 412 14.90 2.75 -5.40
CA MET A 412 14.08 2.27 -6.53
C MET A 412 13.96 3.33 -7.65
N LEU A 413 13.96 4.62 -7.30
CA LEU A 413 13.81 5.68 -8.29
C LEU A 413 14.97 5.78 -9.29
N ARG A 414 16.14 5.20 -8.97
CA ARG A 414 17.28 5.16 -9.90
C ARG A 414 16.98 4.37 -11.17
N THR A 415 16.12 3.37 -11.07
CA THR A 415 15.76 2.49 -12.19
C THR A 415 14.31 2.69 -12.66
N LEU A 416 13.39 2.99 -11.74
CA LEU A 416 11.99 3.27 -12.08
C LEU A 416 11.82 4.54 -12.93
N VAL A 417 12.54 5.63 -12.59
CA VAL A 417 12.47 6.89 -13.35
C VAL A 417 12.93 6.72 -14.81
N PRO A 418 14.09 6.10 -15.10
CA PRO A 418 14.48 5.79 -16.48
C PRO A 418 13.49 4.87 -17.21
N PHE A 419 12.90 3.88 -16.53
CA PHE A 419 11.87 3.04 -17.12
C PHE A 419 10.65 3.86 -17.56
N LEU A 420 10.11 4.69 -16.68
CA LEU A 420 8.94 5.52 -16.98
C LEU A 420 9.22 6.55 -18.09
N ARG A 421 10.42 7.15 -18.12
CA ARG A 421 10.83 8.06 -19.21
C ARG A 421 10.82 7.43 -20.59
N ARG A 422 11.23 6.16 -20.69
CA ARG A 422 11.18 5.44 -22.00
C ARG A 422 9.75 5.21 -22.48
N LEU A 423 8.77 5.28 -21.60
CA LEU A 423 7.34 5.13 -21.92
C LEU A 423 6.64 6.47 -22.18
N GLU A 424 7.30 7.61 -21.91
CA GLU A 424 6.75 8.94 -22.25
C GLU A 424 6.61 9.09 -23.77
N PRO A 425 5.56 9.83 -24.26
CA PRO A 425 5.32 10.03 -25.70
C PRO A 425 6.36 10.90 -26.38
#